data_a91a2a177b7c7bbe18a78f170f46c6d4
#
_entry.id   a91a2a177b7c7bbe18a78f170f46c6d4
#
_cell.length_a   1.000
_cell.length_b   1.000
_cell.length_c   1.000
_cell.angle_alpha   90.00
_cell.angle_beta   90.00
_cell.angle_gamma   90.00
#
_symmetry.space_group_name_H-M   'P 1'
#
loop_
_entity.id
_entity.type
_entity.pdbx_description
1 polymer ?
#
loop_
_entity_poly.entity_id
_entity_poly.type
_entity_poly.pdbx_seq_one_letter_code
_entity_poly.pdbx_strand_id
1 'polypeptide(L)'
;NRVSNILATADAAIGEINLTACVEPAEKVLAEAVLALRTEVQPLIAQGDYTAVLDKLANLRAPVDSFFDNVMVNAEDLALRQNRLAILSTLQGLFLQVADISVLQ
;
A
#
# COMPACT_ATOMS: atom_id res chain seq x y z
N ASN A 1 5.49 11.19 6.16
CA ASN A 1 6.22 10.52 5.10
C ASN A 1 5.60 10.79 3.74
N ARG A 2 6.21 10.28 2.68
CA ARG A 2 5.78 10.53 1.31
C ARG A 2 4.35 10.05 1.03
N VAL A 3 4.01 8.87 1.51
CA VAL A 3 2.66 8.31 1.34
C VAL A 3 1.63 9.16 2.08
N SER A 4 1.92 9.52 3.32
CA SER A 4 1.01 10.36 4.11
C SER A 4 0.79 11.72 3.47
N ASN A 5 1.84 12.32 2.92
CA ASN A 5 1.73 13.62 2.26
C ASN A 5 0.84 13.55 1.01
N ILE A 6 0.98 12.48 0.24
CA ILE A 6 0.15 12.27 -0.95
C ILE A 6 -1.31 12.09 -0.55
N LEU A 7 -1.58 11.25 0.45
CA LEU A 7 -2.94 10.97 0.90
C LEU A 7 -3.59 12.20 1.53
N ALA A 8 -2.81 13.05 2.18
CA ALA A 8 -3.32 14.28 2.79
C ALA A 8 -3.85 15.26 1.73
N THR A 9 -3.39 15.16 0.47
CA THR A 9 -3.85 16.03 -0.61
C THR A 9 -5.04 15.44 -1.38
N ALA A 10 -5.50 14.23 -1.03
CA ALA A 10 -6.62 13.60 -1.70
C ALA A 10 -7.93 14.26 -1.28
N ASP A 11 -8.69 14.73 -2.25
CA ASP A 11 -9.94 15.45 -2.02
C ASP A 11 -11.18 14.56 -1.99
N ALA A 12 -11.05 13.34 -2.51
CA ALA A 12 -12.17 12.41 -2.64
C ALA A 12 -11.98 11.19 -1.74
N ALA A 13 -13.07 10.52 -1.42
CA ALA A 13 -13.00 9.26 -0.69
C ALA A 13 -12.19 8.25 -1.51
N ILE A 14 -11.23 7.61 -0.86
CA ILE A 14 -10.38 6.62 -1.52
C ILE A 14 -11.10 5.27 -1.43
N GLY A 15 -11.38 4.68 -2.58
CA GLY A 15 -12.04 3.38 -2.66
C GLY A 15 -11.06 2.23 -2.55
N GLU A 16 -11.50 1.07 -2.99
CA GLU A 16 -10.67 -0.13 -3.00
C GLU A 16 -9.78 -0.18 -4.23
N ILE A 17 -8.70 -0.98 -4.13
CA ILE A 17 -7.79 -1.20 -5.24
C ILE A 17 -8.50 -1.99 -6.34
N ASN A 18 -8.37 -1.51 -7.58
CA ASN A 18 -8.90 -2.19 -8.75
C ASN A 18 -7.74 -2.63 -9.64
N LEU A 19 -7.44 -3.93 -9.64
CA LEU A 19 -6.33 -4.46 -10.43
C LEU A 19 -6.53 -4.28 -11.93
N THR A 20 -7.78 -4.28 -12.39
CA THR A 20 -8.06 -4.11 -13.83
C THR A 20 -7.86 -2.67 -14.30
N ALA A 21 -7.82 -1.72 -13.39
CA ALA A 21 -7.56 -0.33 -13.70
C ALA A 21 -6.07 0.02 -13.69
N CYS A 22 -5.20 -0.92 -13.30
CA CYS A 22 -3.76 -0.70 -13.30
C CYS A 22 -3.23 -0.70 -14.74
N VAL A 23 -2.62 0.40 -15.15
CA VAL A 23 -2.09 0.58 -16.51
C VAL A 23 -0.59 0.28 -16.55
N GLU A 24 0.16 0.75 -15.56
CA GLU A 24 1.60 0.57 -15.53
C GLU A 24 1.98 -0.74 -14.86
N PRO A 25 3.04 -1.45 -15.34
CA PRO A 25 3.48 -2.68 -14.68
C PRO A 25 3.83 -2.48 -13.21
N ALA A 26 4.53 -1.39 -12.86
CA ALA A 26 4.89 -1.10 -11.47
C ALA A 26 3.66 -0.89 -10.60
N GLU A 27 2.61 -0.27 -11.14
CA GLU A 27 1.34 -0.08 -10.46
C GLU A 27 0.69 -1.41 -10.13
N LYS A 28 0.63 -2.31 -11.11
CA LYS A 28 0.04 -3.63 -10.93
C LYS A 28 0.83 -4.48 -9.94
N VAL A 29 2.16 -4.46 -10.05
CA VAL A 29 3.03 -5.22 -9.13
C VAL A 29 2.80 -4.79 -7.69
N LEU A 30 2.79 -3.50 -7.44
CA LEU A 30 2.56 -3.00 -6.08
C LEU A 30 1.16 -3.33 -5.59
N ALA A 31 0.15 -3.15 -6.43
CA ALA A 31 -1.23 -3.46 -6.07
C ALA A 31 -1.40 -4.92 -5.67
N GLU A 32 -0.86 -5.83 -6.47
CA GLU A 32 -0.92 -7.26 -6.17
C GLU A 32 -0.16 -7.61 -4.90
N ALA A 33 1.02 -7.02 -4.70
CA ALA A 33 1.83 -7.26 -3.51
C ALA A 33 1.12 -6.78 -2.25
N VAL A 34 0.51 -5.60 -2.28
CA VAL A 34 -0.22 -5.04 -1.15
C VAL A 34 -1.44 -5.89 -0.80
N LEU A 35 -2.20 -6.30 -1.81
CA LEU A 35 -3.39 -7.13 -1.57
C LEU A 35 -3.03 -8.50 -1.01
N ALA A 36 -1.99 -9.14 -1.55
CA ALA A 36 -1.51 -10.42 -1.05
C ALA A 36 -1.03 -10.29 0.40
N LEU A 37 -0.25 -9.25 0.68
CA LEU A 37 0.29 -9.03 2.00
C LEU A 37 -0.80 -8.77 3.03
N ARG A 38 -1.81 -8.01 2.65
CA ARG A 38 -2.95 -7.72 3.54
C ARG A 38 -3.59 -9.00 4.06
N THR A 39 -3.70 -10.02 3.20
CA THR A 39 -4.23 -11.32 3.58
C THR A 39 -3.21 -12.14 4.39
N GLU A 40 -1.95 -12.12 3.98
CA GLU A 40 -0.90 -12.92 4.60
C GLU A 40 -0.58 -12.49 6.03
N VAL A 41 -0.65 -11.19 6.34
CA VAL A 41 -0.28 -10.70 7.67
C VAL A 41 -1.34 -10.98 8.72
N GLN A 42 -2.60 -11.19 8.33
CA GLN A 42 -3.67 -11.39 9.31
C GLN A 42 -3.40 -12.56 10.25
N PRO A 43 -3.11 -13.79 9.75
CA PRO A 43 -2.80 -14.90 10.65
C PRO A 43 -1.52 -14.69 11.44
N LEU A 44 -0.53 -14.00 10.86
CA LEU A 44 0.73 -13.72 11.56
C LEU A 44 0.49 -12.79 12.74
N ILE A 45 -0.35 -11.78 12.58
CA ILE A 45 -0.72 -10.87 13.65
C ILE A 45 -1.48 -11.64 14.74
N ALA A 46 -2.41 -12.51 14.35
CA ALA A 46 -3.18 -13.32 15.29
C ALA A 46 -2.30 -14.24 16.11
N GLN A 47 -1.20 -14.73 15.53
CA GLN A 47 -0.24 -15.60 16.21
C GLN A 47 0.79 -14.82 17.03
N GLY A 48 0.84 -13.51 16.89
CA GLY A 48 1.83 -12.66 17.53
C GLY A 48 3.20 -12.70 16.87
N ASP A 49 3.28 -13.15 15.62
CA ASP A 49 4.54 -13.25 14.89
C ASP A 49 4.84 -11.95 14.14
N TYR A 50 5.17 -10.92 14.90
CA TYR A 50 5.38 -9.58 14.35
C TYR A 50 6.66 -9.47 13.54
N THR A 51 7.67 -10.28 13.85
CA THR A 51 8.91 -10.33 13.08
C THR A 51 8.64 -10.75 11.64
N ALA A 52 7.80 -11.77 11.45
CA ALA A 52 7.43 -12.22 10.10
C ALA A 52 6.65 -11.13 9.36
N VAL A 53 5.77 -10.40 10.05
CA VAL A 53 5.03 -9.29 9.45
C VAL A 53 5.99 -8.20 8.98
N LEU A 54 6.95 -7.82 9.81
CA LEU A 54 7.94 -6.80 9.46
C LEU A 54 8.80 -7.25 8.27
N ASP A 55 9.19 -8.51 8.23
CA ASP A 55 9.98 -9.05 7.10
C ASP A 55 9.19 -8.95 5.80
N LYS A 56 7.90 -9.27 5.82
CA LYS A 56 7.05 -9.17 4.64
C LYS A 56 6.88 -7.72 4.19
N LEU A 57 6.69 -6.80 5.13
CA LEU A 57 6.59 -5.38 4.80
C LEU A 57 7.89 -4.84 4.22
N ALA A 58 9.03 -5.30 4.71
CA ALA A 58 10.33 -4.90 4.18
C ALA A 58 10.48 -5.30 2.70
N ASN A 59 9.87 -6.40 2.29
CA ASN A 59 9.91 -6.85 0.90
C ASN A 59 9.11 -5.94 -0.04
N LEU A 60 8.25 -5.07 0.48
CA LEU A 60 7.52 -4.09 -0.34
C LEU A 60 8.36 -2.90 -0.75
N ARG A 61 9.54 -2.73 -0.16
CA ARG A 61 10.37 -1.55 -0.44
C ARG A 61 10.68 -1.40 -1.92
N ALA A 62 11.13 -2.47 -2.57
CA ALA A 62 11.47 -2.43 -4.00
C ALA A 62 10.25 -2.13 -4.87
N PRO A 63 9.10 -2.81 -4.69
CA PRO A 63 7.88 -2.44 -5.43
C PRO A 63 7.42 -1.01 -5.18
N VAL A 64 7.53 -0.52 -3.95
CA VAL A 64 7.15 0.86 -3.62
C VAL A 64 8.05 1.85 -4.33
N ASP A 65 9.36 1.65 -4.28
CA ASP A 65 10.31 2.53 -4.96
C ASP A 65 10.07 2.55 -6.47
N SER A 66 9.85 1.37 -7.06
CA SER A 66 9.55 1.26 -8.49
C SER A 66 8.24 1.97 -8.85
N PHE A 67 7.24 1.87 -7.99
CA PHE A 67 5.97 2.56 -8.18
C PHE A 67 6.17 4.08 -8.22
N PHE A 68 6.89 4.64 -7.25
CA PHE A 68 7.13 6.08 -7.22
C PHE A 68 8.00 6.57 -8.37
N ASP A 69 8.93 5.73 -8.86
CA ASP A 69 9.80 6.10 -9.97
C ASP A 69 9.10 6.07 -11.31
N ASN A 70 8.14 5.18 -11.50
CA ASN A 70 7.56 4.90 -12.81
C ASN A 70 6.07 5.26 -12.93
N VAL A 71 5.39 5.55 -11.83
CA VAL A 71 3.94 5.80 -11.82
C VAL A 71 3.66 7.20 -11.29
N MET A 72 2.90 7.99 -12.05
CA MET A 72 2.46 9.30 -11.61
C MET A 72 1.19 9.16 -10.79
N VAL A 73 1.28 9.37 -9.47
CA VAL A 73 0.13 9.22 -8.57
C VAL A 73 -0.96 10.24 -8.88
N ASN A 74 -0.57 11.50 -9.10
CA ASN A 74 -1.52 12.58 -9.43
C ASN A 74 -1.79 12.64 -10.93
N ALA A 75 -2.19 11.50 -11.50
CA ALA A 75 -2.55 11.43 -12.91
C ALA A 75 -3.77 12.31 -13.20
N GLU A 76 -3.85 12.81 -14.44
CA GLU A 76 -4.99 13.62 -14.85
C GLU A 76 -6.27 12.80 -14.91
N ASP A 77 -6.18 11.53 -15.28
CA ASP A 77 -7.31 10.61 -15.26
C ASP A 77 -7.73 10.34 -13.83
N LEU A 78 -8.94 10.74 -13.47
CA LEU A 78 -9.45 10.62 -12.13
C LEU A 78 -9.50 9.17 -11.65
N ALA A 79 -9.90 8.24 -12.51
CA ALA A 79 -9.97 6.83 -12.15
C ALA A 79 -8.59 6.26 -11.83
N LEU A 80 -7.58 6.60 -12.64
CA LEU A 80 -6.20 6.18 -12.39
C LEU A 80 -5.68 6.77 -11.09
N ARG A 81 -5.93 8.06 -10.87
CA ARG A 81 -5.48 8.74 -9.66
C ARG A 81 -6.09 8.12 -8.42
N GLN A 82 -7.39 7.87 -8.42
CA GLN A 82 -8.08 7.27 -7.28
C GLN A 82 -7.59 5.86 -6.99
N ASN A 83 -7.37 5.06 -8.04
CA ASN A 83 -6.85 3.71 -7.87
C ASN A 83 -5.44 3.72 -7.27
N ARG A 84 -4.58 4.61 -7.76
CA ARG A 84 -3.22 4.76 -7.25
C ARG A 84 -3.21 5.23 -5.80
N LEU A 85 -4.11 6.14 -5.44
CA LEU A 85 -4.27 6.57 -4.04
C LEU A 85 -4.79 5.43 -3.18
N ALA A 86 -5.68 4.58 -3.71
CA ALA A 86 -6.18 3.41 -2.98
C ALA A 86 -5.05 2.42 -2.66
N ILE A 87 -4.13 2.20 -3.61
CA ILE A 87 -2.96 1.35 -3.39
C ILE A 87 -2.13 1.89 -2.23
N LEU A 88 -1.83 3.19 -2.25
CA LEU A 88 -1.02 3.82 -1.21
C LEU A 88 -1.74 3.87 0.13
N SER A 89 -3.06 4.08 0.13
CA SER A 89 -3.86 4.08 1.36
C SER A 89 -3.85 2.72 2.02
N THR A 90 -4.01 1.66 1.24
CA THR A 90 -3.95 0.29 1.77
C THR A 90 -2.57 -0.01 2.34
N LEU A 91 -1.51 0.40 1.63
CA LEU A 91 -0.14 0.24 2.08
C LEU A 91 0.10 0.97 3.42
N GLN A 92 -0.34 2.22 3.51
CA GLN A 92 -0.22 3.00 4.74
C GLN A 92 -0.94 2.32 5.90
N GLY A 93 -2.14 1.79 5.65
CA GLY A 93 -2.91 1.07 6.67
C GLY A 93 -2.16 -0.12 7.22
N LEU A 94 -1.46 -0.86 6.37
CA LEU A 94 -0.64 -1.99 6.82
C LEU A 94 0.51 -1.55 7.72
N PHE A 95 1.22 -0.48 7.34
CA PHE A 95 2.30 0.05 8.16
C PHE A 95 1.80 0.58 9.51
N LEU A 96 0.65 1.26 9.52
CA LEU A 96 0.08 1.77 10.76
C LEU A 96 -0.38 0.65 11.68
N GLN A 97 -0.95 -0.42 11.13
CA GLN A 97 -1.36 -1.57 11.91
C GLN A 97 -0.17 -2.19 12.63
N VAL A 98 0.95 -2.34 11.93
CA VAL A 98 2.17 -2.90 12.51
C VAL A 98 2.78 -1.94 13.54
N ALA A 99 2.76 -0.64 13.27
CA ALA A 99 3.26 0.36 14.20
C ALA A 99 2.49 0.33 15.53
N ASP A 100 1.15 0.22 15.46
CA ASP A 100 0.31 0.13 16.64
C ASP A 100 0.66 -1.10 17.48
N ILE A 101 0.87 -2.23 16.82
CA ILE A 101 1.23 -3.49 17.50
C ILE A 101 2.60 -3.35 18.18
N SER A 102 3.57 -2.73 17.48
CA SER A 102 4.91 -2.53 18.00
C SER A 102 4.92 -1.67 19.25
N VAL A 103 4.05 -0.66 19.32
CA VAL A 103 3.94 0.22 20.48
C VAL A 103 3.41 -0.54 21.71
N LEU A 104 2.55 -1.54 21.49
CA LEU A 104 1.96 -2.31 22.57
C LEU A 104 2.92 -3.33 23.18
N GLN A 105 4.05 -3.55 22.55
CA GLN A 105 5.10 -4.44 23.09
C GLN A 105 6.12 -3.66 23.88
#